data_1c88dbbf26f4de6c1df20d397387336a
#
_entry.id   1c88dbbf26f4de6c1df20d397387336a
#
_cell.length_a   1.000
_cell.length_b   1.000
_cell.length_c   1.000
_cell.angle_alpha   90.00
_cell.angle_beta   90.00
_cell.angle_gamma   90.00
#
_symmetry.space_group_name_H-M   'P 1'
#
loop_
_entity.id
_entity.type
_entity.pdbx_description
1 polymer ?
#
loop_
_entity_poly.entity_id
_entity_poly.type
_entity_poly.pdbx_seq_one_letter_code
_entity_poly.pdbx_strand_id
1 'polypeptide(L)'
;MKRYFIGVGCLVSLLLVILVLSWIPFKTHDVDKKPIQVVTSLNFYGEAAKQVAGKYGKVTSIIDNASVDPHDYQPGTVQAKQVGDANVVVENGLGYDEWLNKVVKSSSHRHSQKVINVGQLMGKHSGDNEHLWYEPATMKKLAQQLANQYSQLDPAHRDYYQKNAQEYINSLKPLDQEIAKIKANVNSGNNKVAVSEPVFDYSLAALGYQVVDQHFEKAIEDGNDPSPHDIQQLQSVIKNHEIAFFVENSQTSDHVVNGLVKLARKNHVPVLKVTETKPNNAKNYQEWMLSQYRNLSRIQQGEK
;
A
#
# COMPACT_ATOMS: atom_id res chain seq x y z
N MET A 1 51.21 -56.69 21.05
CA MET A 1 51.13 -55.21 21.24
C MET A 1 51.13 -54.41 19.92
N LYS A 2 51.85 -54.74 18.85
CA LYS A 2 51.88 -53.97 17.58
C LYS A 2 50.54 -53.87 16.79
N ARG A 3 49.65 -54.86 16.93
CA ARG A 3 48.35 -54.86 16.20
C ARG A 3 47.32 -53.89 16.76
N TYR A 4 47.35 -53.51 18.01
CA TYR A 4 46.41 -52.53 18.62
C TYR A 4 46.75 -51.08 18.25
N PHE A 5 48.04 -50.75 18.05
CA PHE A 5 48.45 -49.42 17.64
C PHE A 5 48.04 -49.07 16.21
N ILE A 6 47.95 -50.03 15.30
CA ILE A 6 47.51 -49.83 13.93
C ILE A 6 46.00 -49.50 13.88
N GLY A 7 45.18 -50.20 14.71
CA GLY A 7 43.73 -49.94 14.76
C GLY A 7 43.38 -48.56 15.33
N VAL A 8 44.08 -48.12 16.37
CA VAL A 8 43.90 -46.80 16.99
C VAL A 8 44.32 -45.66 16.01
N GLY A 9 45.44 -45.85 15.29
CA GLY A 9 45.87 -44.89 14.27
C GLY A 9 44.87 -44.71 13.14
N CYS A 10 44.26 -45.79 12.63
CA CYS A 10 43.21 -45.71 11.60
C CYS A 10 41.95 -45.03 12.12
N LEU A 11 41.56 -45.25 13.36
CA LEU A 11 40.36 -44.60 13.95
C LEU A 11 40.56 -43.08 14.15
N VAL A 12 41.73 -42.67 14.61
CA VAL A 12 42.08 -41.25 14.76
C VAL A 12 42.15 -40.55 13.41
N SER A 13 42.71 -41.20 12.39
CA SER A 13 42.76 -40.66 11.03
C SER A 13 41.35 -40.50 10.42
N LEU A 14 40.45 -41.44 10.65
CA LEU A 14 39.06 -41.40 10.19
C LEU A 14 38.28 -40.25 10.86
N LEU A 15 38.48 -40.07 12.18
CA LEU A 15 37.88 -38.96 12.93
C LEU A 15 38.37 -37.58 12.46
N LEU A 16 39.66 -37.44 12.16
CA LEU A 16 40.24 -36.23 11.61
C LEU A 16 39.67 -35.90 10.21
N VAL A 17 39.49 -36.92 9.36
CA VAL A 17 38.89 -36.73 8.04
C VAL A 17 37.43 -36.29 8.15
N ILE A 18 36.66 -36.87 9.09
CA ILE A 18 35.27 -36.46 9.34
C ILE A 18 35.21 -35.01 9.88
N LEU A 19 36.12 -34.63 10.77
CA LEU A 19 36.24 -33.29 11.31
C LEU A 19 36.60 -32.25 10.21
N VAL A 20 37.51 -32.59 9.31
CA VAL A 20 37.87 -31.71 8.18
C VAL A 20 36.72 -31.61 7.17
N LEU A 21 36.00 -32.70 6.91
CA LEU A 21 34.83 -32.69 6.03
C LEU A 21 33.67 -31.90 6.62
N SER A 22 33.52 -31.83 7.96
CA SER A 22 32.50 -31.02 8.62
C SER A 22 32.80 -29.51 8.58
N TRP A 23 34.02 -29.11 8.25
CA TRP A 23 34.44 -27.71 8.08
C TRP A 23 34.41 -27.24 6.65
N ILE A 24 34.12 -28.10 5.68
CA ILE A 24 33.89 -27.69 4.31
C ILE A 24 32.51 -27.04 4.31
N PRO A 25 32.41 -25.71 4.09
CA PRO A 25 31.09 -25.08 3.94
C PRO A 25 30.42 -25.75 2.74
N PHE A 26 29.32 -26.47 3.00
CA PHE A 26 28.43 -26.88 1.92
C PHE A 26 28.01 -25.58 1.22
N LYS A 27 28.69 -25.24 0.11
CA LYS A 27 28.11 -24.27 -0.84
C LYS A 27 26.81 -24.95 -1.32
N THR A 28 25.69 -24.54 -0.71
CA THR A 28 24.40 -24.74 -1.33
C THR A 28 24.54 -24.07 -2.71
N HIS A 29 24.61 -24.88 -3.75
CA HIS A 29 24.41 -24.39 -5.09
C HIS A 29 23.06 -23.67 -5.05
N ASP A 30 23.10 -22.35 -5.20
CA ASP A 30 21.93 -21.56 -5.52
C ASP A 30 21.43 -22.17 -6.85
N VAL A 31 20.49 -23.10 -6.73
CA VAL A 31 19.81 -23.64 -7.92
C VAL A 31 19.17 -22.41 -8.51
N ASP A 32 19.54 -22.08 -9.73
CA ASP A 32 19.06 -20.92 -10.49
C ASP A 32 17.53 -21.04 -10.66
N LYS A 33 16.81 -20.85 -9.53
CA LYS A 33 15.35 -20.79 -9.53
C LYS A 33 14.96 -19.51 -10.24
N LYS A 34 14.04 -19.63 -11.18
CA LYS A 34 13.46 -18.46 -11.83
C LYS A 34 12.93 -17.50 -10.76
N PRO A 35 13.18 -16.19 -10.89
CA PRO A 35 12.66 -15.20 -9.95
C PRO A 35 11.14 -15.31 -9.80
N ILE A 36 10.63 -15.12 -8.59
CA ILE A 36 9.19 -15.07 -8.33
C ILE A 36 8.58 -13.96 -9.18
N GLN A 37 7.62 -14.31 -10.05
CA GLN A 37 6.90 -13.36 -10.88
C GLN A 37 5.76 -12.76 -10.05
N VAL A 38 5.76 -11.44 -9.87
CA VAL A 38 4.75 -10.73 -9.10
C VAL A 38 4.09 -9.70 -9.99
N VAL A 39 2.76 -9.66 -9.95
CA VAL A 39 1.96 -8.62 -10.61
C VAL A 39 1.15 -7.90 -9.56
N THR A 40 1.11 -6.57 -9.64
CA THR A 40 0.26 -5.73 -8.78
C THR A 40 -0.63 -4.86 -9.66
N SER A 41 -1.84 -4.56 -9.21
CA SER A 41 -2.68 -3.59 -9.89
C SER A 41 -2.01 -2.21 -9.92
N LEU A 42 -1.50 -1.75 -8.78
CA LEU A 42 -1.05 -0.39 -8.54
C LEU A 42 0.46 -0.32 -8.25
N ASN A 43 1.09 0.78 -8.63
CA ASN A 43 2.53 0.96 -8.51
C ASN A 43 3.04 1.04 -7.06
N PHE A 44 2.28 1.61 -6.14
CA PHE A 44 2.68 1.69 -4.73
C PHE A 44 2.62 0.34 -4.01
N TYR A 45 1.72 -0.58 -4.40
CA TYR A 45 1.75 -1.97 -3.97
C TYR A 45 2.95 -2.71 -4.61
N GLY A 46 3.22 -2.41 -5.89
CA GLY A 46 4.39 -2.93 -6.60
C GLY A 46 5.71 -2.51 -5.97
N GLU A 47 5.78 -1.31 -5.42
CA GLU A 47 6.95 -0.84 -4.69
C GLU A 47 7.21 -1.70 -3.45
N ALA A 48 6.18 -1.93 -2.60
CA ALA A 48 6.31 -2.80 -1.45
C ALA A 48 6.69 -4.24 -1.86
N ALA A 49 6.03 -4.76 -2.91
CA ALA A 49 6.32 -6.09 -3.44
C ALA A 49 7.76 -6.21 -3.92
N LYS A 50 8.30 -5.19 -4.61
CA LYS A 50 9.67 -5.15 -5.11
C LYS A 50 10.69 -5.06 -3.96
N GLN A 51 10.42 -4.24 -2.94
CA GLN A 51 11.30 -4.11 -1.78
C GLN A 51 11.41 -5.44 -1.03
N VAL A 52 10.30 -6.12 -0.81
CA VAL A 52 10.28 -7.41 -0.12
C VAL A 52 10.93 -8.52 -0.94
N ALA A 53 10.64 -8.60 -2.25
CA ALA A 53 11.18 -9.62 -3.14
C ALA A 53 12.69 -9.49 -3.37
N GLY A 54 13.18 -8.24 -3.42
CA GLY A 54 14.58 -7.93 -3.72
C GLY A 54 15.06 -8.58 -5.02
N LYS A 55 16.24 -9.18 -4.99
CA LYS A 55 16.84 -9.82 -6.18
C LYS A 55 16.18 -11.15 -6.61
N TYR A 56 15.34 -11.73 -5.76
CA TYR A 56 14.70 -13.02 -6.04
C TYR A 56 13.30 -12.90 -6.62
N GLY A 57 12.81 -11.69 -6.89
CA GLY A 57 11.53 -11.46 -7.55
C GLY A 57 11.61 -10.47 -8.70
N LYS A 58 10.69 -10.64 -9.65
CA LYS A 58 10.42 -9.68 -10.73
C LYS A 58 9.02 -9.15 -10.55
N VAL A 59 8.88 -7.86 -10.29
CA VAL A 59 7.59 -7.22 -10.01
C VAL A 59 7.19 -6.33 -11.19
N THR A 60 5.93 -6.46 -11.60
CA THR A 60 5.30 -5.63 -12.63
C THR A 60 4.04 -5.01 -12.03
N SER A 61 3.94 -3.69 -12.02
CA SER A 61 2.70 -2.98 -11.73
C SER A 61 1.98 -2.70 -13.04
N ILE A 62 0.70 -3.03 -13.10
CA ILE A 62 -0.09 -2.84 -14.33
C ILE A 62 -0.40 -1.37 -14.54
N ILE A 63 -0.85 -0.68 -13.47
CA ILE A 63 -1.08 0.76 -13.48
C ILE A 63 0.12 1.42 -12.78
N ASP A 64 0.95 2.11 -13.55
CA ASP A 64 2.14 2.82 -13.09
C ASP A 64 2.09 4.33 -13.35
N ASN A 65 0.99 4.81 -13.94
CA ASN A 65 0.75 6.20 -14.26
C ASN A 65 -0.42 6.76 -13.45
N ALA A 66 -0.18 7.86 -12.75
CA ALA A 66 -1.17 8.54 -11.90
C ALA A 66 -2.38 9.14 -12.66
N SER A 67 -2.33 9.21 -13.99
CA SER A 67 -3.44 9.71 -14.81
C SER A 67 -4.41 8.62 -15.28
N VAL A 68 -4.15 7.38 -14.89
CA VAL A 68 -5.01 6.23 -15.25
C VAL A 68 -5.94 5.96 -14.09
N ASP A 69 -7.24 6.01 -14.35
CA ASP A 69 -8.27 5.64 -13.40
C ASP A 69 -8.30 4.11 -13.23
N PRO A 70 -8.08 3.58 -12.04
CA PRO A 70 -8.11 2.15 -11.79
C PRO A 70 -9.49 1.50 -11.91
N HIS A 71 -10.57 2.24 -11.67
CA HIS A 71 -11.95 1.73 -11.77
C HIS A 71 -12.32 1.38 -13.22
N ASP A 72 -11.89 2.22 -14.16
CA ASP A 72 -12.23 2.12 -15.58
C ASP A 72 -11.16 1.42 -16.41
N TYR A 73 -10.08 0.94 -15.77
CA TYR A 73 -8.96 0.31 -16.47
C TYR A 73 -9.37 -0.98 -17.18
N GLN A 74 -9.00 -1.08 -18.45
CA GLN A 74 -9.22 -2.28 -19.27
C GLN A 74 -7.89 -2.89 -19.68
N PRO A 75 -7.53 -4.07 -19.14
CA PRO A 75 -6.28 -4.73 -19.48
C PRO A 75 -6.30 -5.30 -20.90
N GLY A 76 -5.20 -5.07 -21.63
CA GLY A 76 -4.98 -5.71 -22.92
C GLY A 76 -4.40 -7.13 -22.80
N THR A 77 -4.12 -7.75 -23.94
CA THR A 77 -3.57 -9.10 -23.99
C THR A 77 -2.19 -9.24 -23.35
N VAL A 78 -1.39 -8.18 -23.37
CA VAL A 78 -0.06 -8.15 -22.71
C VAL A 78 -0.22 -8.24 -21.20
N GLN A 79 -1.09 -7.42 -20.61
CA GLN A 79 -1.37 -7.43 -19.19
C GLN A 79 -2.01 -8.74 -18.75
N ALA A 80 -2.95 -9.26 -19.52
CA ALA A 80 -3.57 -10.56 -19.25
C ALA A 80 -2.52 -11.70 -19.23
N LYS A 81 -1.55 -11.66 -20.15
CA LYS A 81 -0.43 -12.62 -20.15
C LYS A 81 0.46 -12.44 -18.92
N GLN A 82 0.82 -11.22 -18.57
CA GLN A 82 1.64 -10.94 -17.36
C GLN A 82 0.98 -11.48 -16.11
N VAL A 83 -0.33 -11.23 -15.94
CA VAL A 83 -1.12 -11.78 -14.83
C VAL A 83 -1.14 -13.31 -14.90
N GLY A 84 -1.34 -13.89 -16.09
CA GLY A 84 -1.34 -15.35 -16.27
C GLY A 84 -0.04 -16.03 -15.87
N ASP A 85 1.09 -15.39 -16.13
CA ASP A 85 2.44 -15.91 -15.82
C ASP A 85 2.88 -15.63 -14.37
N ALA A 86 2.11 -14.87 -13.59
CA ALA A 86 2.48 -14.47 -12.23
C ALA A 86 2.35 -15.62 -11.22
N ASN A 87 3.30 -15.69 -10.28
CA ASN A 87 3.22 -16.56 -9.10
C ASN A 87 2.40 -15.91 -7.98
N VAL A 88 2.52 -14.59 -7.85
CA VAL A 88 1.79 -13.78 -6.86
C VAL A 88 1.12 -12.61 -7.57
N VAL A 89 -0.14 -12.38 -7.26
CA VAL A 89 -0.92 -11.23 -7.72
C VAL A 89 -1.36 -10.43 -6.50
N VAL A 90 -1.21 -9.11 -6.55
CA VAL A 90 -1.68 -8.20 -5.51
C VAL A 90 -2.74 -7.31 -6.10
N GLU A 91 -3.95 -7.37 -5.54
CA GLU A 91 -5.07 -6.51 -5.88
C GLU A 91 -5.52 -5.70 -4.65
N ASN A 92 -6.06 -4.51 -4.88
CA ASN A 92 -6.68 -3.74 -3.81
C ASN A 92 -7.96 -4.43 -3.34
N GLY A 93 -8.79 -4.83 -4.27
CA GLY A 93 -10.14 -5.33 -4.02
C GLY A 93 -11.14 -4.20 -3.77
N LEU A 94 -12.27 -4.53 -3.14
CA LEU A 94 -13.37 -3.61 -2.77
C LEU A 94 -14.04 -2.89 -3.97
N GLY A 95 -13.84 -3.37 -5.19
CA GLY A 95 -14.36 -2.74 -6.42
C GLY A 95 -13.30 -1.95 -7.19
N TYR A 96 -12.26 -1.46 -6.54
CA TYR A 96 -11.27 -0.53 -7.08
C TYR A 96 -10.53 -1.03 -8.33
N ASP A 97 -10.15 -2.29 -8.33
CA ASP A 97 -9.39 -2.94 -9.42
C ASP A 97 -10.00 -4.31 -9.80
N GLU A 98 -11.32 -4.38 -9.89
CA GLU A 98 -12.08 -5.61 -10.15
C GLU A 98 -11.70 -6.28 -11.48
N TRP A 99 -11.20 -5.51 -12.46
CA TRP A 99 -10.68 -6.02 -13.71
C TRP A 99 -9.55 -7.04 -13.49
N LEU A 100 -8.68 -6.82 -12.47
CA LEU A 100 -7.57 -7.73 -12.17
C LEU A 100 -8.09 -9.09 -11.69
N ASN A 101 -9.08 -9.09 -10.81
CA ASN A 101 -9.75 -10.30 -10.36
C ASN A 101 -10.38 -11.07 -11.53
N LYS A 102 -11.03 -10.37 -12.48
CA LYS A 102 -11.58 -10.99 -13.71
C LYS A 102 -10.50 -11.66 -14.56
N VAL A 103 -9.33 -11.01 -14.71
CA VAL A 103 -8.18 -11.57 -15.43
C VAL A 103 -7.63 -12.81 -14.72
N VAL A 104 -7.43 -12.74 -13.38
CA VAL A 104 -6.97 -13.90 -12.59
C VAL A 104 -7.93 -15.09 -12.75
N LYS A 105 -9.23 -14.86 -12.63
CA LYS A 105 -10.25 -15.92 -12.78
C LYS A 105 -10.25 -16.57 -14.16
N SER A 106 -9.89 -15.82 -15.21
CA SER A 106 -9.80 -16.33 -16.59
C SER A 106 -8.48 -17.03 -16.89
N SER A 107 -7.46 -16.88 -16.02
CA SER A 107 -6.15 -17.49 -16.19
C SER A 107 -6.19 -19.02 -16.08
N SER A 108 -5.46 -19.72 -16.95
CA SER A 108 -5.25 -21.17 -16.86
C SER A 108 -4.46 -21.59 -15.63
N HIS A 109 -3.65 -20.69 -15.06
CA HIS A 109 -2.80 -20.93 -13.89
C HIS A 109 -3.43 -20.47 -12.55
N ARG A 110 -4.70 -20.07 -12.55
CA ARG A 110 -5.41 -19.51 -11.38
C ARG A 110 -5.28 -20.33 -10.07
N HIS A 111 -5.19 -21.66 -10.19
CA HIS A 111 -5.10 -22.56 -9.03
C HIS A 111 -3.71 -22.60 -8.39
N SER A 112 -2.66 -22.21 -9.13
CA SER A 112 -1.28 -22.15 -8.64
C SER A 112 -0.86 -20.74 -8.21
N GLN A 113 -1.60 -19.72 -8.66
CA GLN A 113 -1.34 -18.34 -8.30
C GLN A 113 -1.75 -18.04 -6.85
N LYS A 114 -0.94 -17.23 -6.18
CA LYS A 114 -1.26 -16.68 -4.86
C LYS A 114 -1.81 -15.28 -5.04
N VAL A 115 -3.07 -15.07 -4.69
CA VAL A 115 -3.69 -13.75 -4.76
C VAL A 115 -3.70 -13.14 -3.36
N ILE A 116 -3.16 -11.94 -3.24
CA ILE A 116 -3.25 -11.09 -2.05
C ILE A 116 -4.27 -10.00 -2.36
N ASN A 117 -5.47 -10.13 -1.81
CA ASN A 117 -6.48 -9.09 -1.82
C ASN A 117 -6.28 -8.22 -0.58
N VAL A 118 -5.93 -6.95 -0.78
CA VAL A 118 -5.59 -6.03 0.32
C VAL A 118 -6.82 -5.72 1.17
N GLY A 119 -8.01 -5.60 0.56
CA GLY A 119 -9.27 -5.45 1.29
C GLY A 119 -9.49 -6.58 2.29
N GLN A 120 -9.37 -7.83 1.84
CA GLN A 120 -9.49 -8.99 2.72
C GLN A 120 -8.38 -9.03 3.79
N LEU A 121 -7.14 -8.69 3.42
CA LEU A 121 -6.01 -8.60 4.36
C LEU A 121 -6.28 -7.58 5.48
N MET A 122 -7.00 -6.52 5.17
CA MET A 122 -7.37 -5.48 6.13
C MET A 122 -8.70 -5.77 6.86
N GLY A 123 -9.37 -6.89 6.55
CA GLY A 123 -10.65 -7.27 7.15
C GLY A 123 -11.82 -6.42 6.66
N LYS A 124 -11.72 -5.89 5.45
CA LYS A 124 -12.75 -5.07 4.81
C LYS A 124 -13.67 -5.92 3.93
N HIS A 125 -14.88 -5.41 3.69
CA HIS A 125 -15.93 -6.08 2.94
C HIS A 125 -16.42 -5.21 1.78
N SER A 126 -17.14 -5.80 0.86
CA SER A 126 -17.76 -5.07 -0.25
C SER A 126 -18.61 -3.90 0.26
N GLY A 127 -18.40 -2.72 -0.30
CA GLY A 127 -19.06 -1.47 0.10
C GLY A 127 -18.28 -0.64 1.13
N ASP A 128 -17.19 -1.20 1.73
CA ASP A 128 -16.26 -0.38 2.49
C ASP A 128 -15.43 0.49 1.54
N ASN A 129 -14.91 1.60 2.07
CA ASN A 129 -14.02 2.50 1.33
C ASN A 129 -12.78 1.77 0.83
N GLU A 130 -12.48 1.87 -0.44
CA GLU A 130 -11.38 1.19 -1.13
C GLU A 130 -10.00 1.84 -0.96
N HIS A 131 -9.90 3.06 -0.48
CA HIS A 131 -8.65 3.83 -0.37
C HIS A 131 -7.73 3.34 0.75
N LEU A 132 -7.49 2.02 0.77
CA LEU A 132 -6.79 1.30 1.86
C LEU A 132 -5.35 1.74 2.06
N TRP A 133 -4.69 2.26 1.04
CA TRP A 133 -3.31 2.73 1.15
C TRP A 133 -3.18 3.96 2.05
N TYR A 134 -4.28 4.59 2.39
CA TYR A 134 -4.37 5.68 3.36
C TYR A 134 -4.57 5.19 4.81
N GLU A 135 -4.85 3.92 5.03
CA GLU A 135 -4.87 3.34 6.37
C GLU A 135 -3.43 3.01 6.82
N PRO A 136 -2.93 3.58 7.94
CA PRO A 136 -1.51 3.48 8.34
C PRO A 136 -0.97 2.07 8.51
N ALA A 137 -1.84 1.08 8.74
CA ALA A 137 -1.45 -0.32 8.92
C ALA A 137 -1.28 -1.09 7.60
N THR A 138 -1.88 -0.63 6.49
CA THR A 138 -2.04 -1.41 5.27
C THR A 138 -0.70 -1.86 4.67
N MET A 139 0.21 -0.93 4.42
CA MET A 139 1.48 -1.25 3.76
C MET A 139 2.38 -2.13 4.63
N LYS A 140 2.27 -2.04 5.96
CA LYS A 140 3.00 -2.91 6.91
C LYS A 140 2.47 -4.34 6.85
N LYS A 141 1.14 -4.51 6.89
CA LYS A 141 0.49 -5.82 6.76
C LYS A 141 0.77 -6.44 5.40
N LEU A 142 0.70 -5.65 4.32
CA LEU A 142 1.02 -6.11 2.97
C LEU A 142 2.47 -6.61 2.87
N ALA A 143 3.45 -5.86 3.38
CA ALA A 143 4.85 -6.27 3.36
C ALA A 143 5.07 -7.61 4.09
N GLN A 144 4.45 -7.78 5.25
CA GLN A 144 4.52 -9.04 6.01
C GLN A 144 3.86 -10.20 5.25
N GLN A 145 2.71 -9.97 4.64
CA GLN A 145 2.00 -10.98 3.84
C GLN A 145 2.80 -11.38 2.60
N LEU A 146 3.42 -10.42 1.91
CA LEU A 146 4.31 -10.67 0.78
C LEU A 146 5.49 -11.57 1.20
N ALA A 147 6.18 -11.24 2.31
CA ALA A 147 7.28 -12.05 2.81
C ALA A 147 6.84 -13.49 3.14
N ASN A 148 5.64 -13.66 3.70
CA ASN A 148 5.09 -14.99 3.98
C ASN A 148 4.82 -15.77 2.69
N GLN A 149 4.23 -15.15 1.66
CA GLN A 149 3.98 -15.80 0.37
C GLN A 149 5.27 -16.15 -0.35
N TYR A 150 6.23 -15.23 -0.40
CA TYR A 150 7.53 -15.48 -1.02
C TYR A 150 8.30 -16.61 -0.30
N SER A 151 8.25 -16.63 1.04
CA SER A 151 8.87 -17.71 1.84
C SER A 151 8.26 -19.08 1.59
N GLN A 152 6.97 -19.14 1.22
CA GLN A 152 6.31 -20.40 0.84
C GLN A 152 6.72 -20.86 -0.56
N LEU A 153 6.86 -19.92 -1.51
CA LEU A 153 7.25 -20.22 -2.88
C LEU A 153 8.75 -20.55 -3.01
N ASP A 154 9.56 -19.92 -2.18
CA ASP A 154 11.00 -20.07 -2.16
C ASP A 154 11.55 -20.16 -0.72
N PRO A 155 11.41 -21.33 -0.06
CA PRO A 155 11.80 -21.53 1.32
C PRO A 155 13.29 -21.32 1.60
N ALA A 156 14.15 -21.48 0.57
CA ALA A 156 15.60 -21.30 0.70
C ALA A 156 15.99 -19.84 1.03
N HIS A 157 15.15 -18.88 0.64
CA HIS A 157 15.41 -17.46 0.86
C HIS A 157 14.42 -16.82 1.86
N ARG A 158 13.80 -17.63 2.72
CA ARG A 158 12.82 -17.14 3.73
C ARG A 158 13.34 -15.97 4.55
N ASP A 159 14.53 -16.12 5.14
CA ASP A 159 15.09 -15.08 6.01
C ASP A 159 15.37 -13.77 5.27
N TYR A 160 15.73 -13.86 3.99
CA TYR A 160 15.91 -12.70 3.12
C TYR A 160 14.62 -11.92 2.94
N TYR A 161 13.50 -12.60 2.64
CA TYR A 161 12.18 -11.95 2.47
C TYR A 161 11.67 -11.34 3.77
N GLN A 162 11.83 -12.06 4.90
CA GLN A 162 11.41 -11.55 6.21
C GLN A 162 12.22 -10.32 6.62
N LYS A 163 13.53 -10.34 6.40
CA LYS A 163 14.40 -9.20 6.63
C LYS A 163 14.00 -8.00 5.78
N ASN A 164 13.78 -8.19 4.48
CA ASN A 164 13.38 -7.12 3.57
C ASN A 164 12.03 -6.50 3.95
N ALA A 165 11.06 -7.34 4.35
CA ALA A 165 9.78 -6.85 4.84
C ALA A 165 9.94 -5.99 6.10
N GLN A 166 10.78 -6.43 7.04
CA GLN A 166 11.06 -5.66 8.26
C GLN A 166 11.78 -4.34 7.94
N GLU A 167 12.71 -4.34 6.99
CA GLU A 167 13.38 -3.11 6.51
C GLU A 167 12.39 -2.15 5.87
N TYR A 168 11.46 -2.64 5.02
CA TYR A 168 10.39 -1.83 4.45
C TYR A 168 9.47 -1.26 5.54
N ILE A 169 9.02 -2.07 6.50
CA ILE A 169 8.20 -1.62 7.63
C ILE A 169 8.94 -0.55 8.44
N ASN A 170 10.24 -0.73 8.69
CA ASN A 170 11.05 0.25 9.40
C ASN A 170 11.18 1.58 8.62
N SER A 171 11.18 1.53 7.30
CA SER A 171 11.23 2.73 6.46
C SER A 171 9.96 3.59 6.56
N LEU A 172 8.83 3.02 7.04
CA LEU A 172 7.58 3.73 7.28
C LEU A 172 7.53 4.46 8.62
N LYS A 173 8.51 4.29 9.52
CA LYS A 173 8.54 4.96 10.84
C LYS A 173 8.39 6.49 10.78
N PRO A 174 8.97 7.22 9.80
CA PRO A 174 8.75 8.66 9.70
C PRO A 174 7.27 9.03 9.47
N LEU A 175 6.48 8.16 8.79
CA LEU A 175 5.03 8.36 8.65
C LEU A 175 4.33 8.21 10.00
N ASP A 176 4.68 7.17 10.76
CA ASP A 176 4.10 6.95 12.09
C ASP A 176 4.38 8.13 13.02
N GLN A 177 5.58 8.69 12.95
CA GLN A 177 5.97 9.86 13.75
C GLN A 177 5.17 11.11 13.37
N GLU A 178 4.97 11.36 12.06
CA GLU A 178 4.20 12.52 11.61
C GLU A 178 2.70 12.34 11.94
N ILE A 179 2.15 11.13 11.79
CA ILE A 179 0.78 10.79 12.20
C ILE A 179 0.60 11.03 13.71
N ALA A 180 1.53 10.57 14.54
CA ALA A 180 1.47 10.76 15.98
C ALA A 180 1.52 12.24 16.36
N LYS A 181 2.38 13.04 15.70
CA LYS A 181 2.49 14.48 15.89
C LYS A 181 1.19 15.20 15.53
N ILE A 182 0.61 14.91 14.36
CA ILE A 182 -0.65 15.51 13.90
C ILE A 182 -1.76 15.14 14.89
N LYS A 183 -1.88 13.86 15.27
CA LYS A 183 -2.89 13.37 16.20
C LYS A 183 -2.83 14.07 17.55
N ALA A 184 -1.63 14.31 18.07
CA ALA A 184 -1.43 15.01 19.35
C ALA A 184 -1.88 16.49 19.30
N ASN A 185 -1.93 17.08 18.09
CA ASN A 185 -2.32 18.47 17.87
C ASN A 185 -3.78 18.62 17.43
N VAL A 186 -4.56 17.53 17.32
CA VAL A 186 -5.98 17.64 16.97
C VAL A 186 -6.75 18.25 18.14
N ASN A 187 -7.42 19.34 17.86
CA ASN A 187 -8.31 20.00 18.82
C ASN A 187 -9.70 19.33 18.77
N SER A 188 -10.10 18.67 19.87
CA SER A 188 -11.40 17.99 19.94
C SER A 188 -12.61 18.91 19.75
N GLY A 189 -12.45 20.20 20.00
CA GLY A 189 -13.48 21.24 19.74
C GLY A 189 -13.53 21.68 18.28
N ASN A 190 -12.54 21.30 17.45
CA ASN A 190 -12.44 21.67 16.04
C ASN A 190 -11.81 20.51 15.24
N ASN A 191 -12.41 19.32 15.30
CA ASN A 191 -11.94 18.12 14.59
C ASN A 191 -12.87 17.67 13.46
N LYS A 192 -13.88 18.49 13.11
CA LYS A 192 -14.72 18.21 11.96
C LYS A 192 -14.02 18.67 10.69
N VAL A 193 -14.17 17.89 9.64
CA VAL A 193 -13.61 18.17 8.31
C VAL A 193 -14.61 17.79 7.23
N ALA A 194 -14.46 18.37 6.05
CA ALA A 194 -15.20 17.98 4.87
C ALA A 194 -14.22 17.55 3.78
N VAL A 195 -14.65 16.68 2.90
CA VAL A 195 -13.81 16.10 1.85
C VAL A 195 -14.51 16.14 0.49
N SER A 196 -13.77 16.21 -0.59
CA SER A 196 -14.34 16.09 -1.94
C SER A 196 -14.76 14.67 -2.28
N GLU A 197 -13.99 13.71 -1.82
CA GLU A 197 -14.12 12.26 -2.04
C GLU A 197 -13.54 11.52 -0.84
N PRO A 198 -13.91 10.26 -0.58
CA PRO A 198 -13.50 9.51 0.62
C PRO A 198 -12.03 9.02 0.57
N VAL A 199 -11.19 9.67 -0.24
CA VAL A 199 -9.81 9.27 -0.50
C VAL A 199 -8.96 9.26 0.78
N PHE A 200 -9.12 10.28 1.65
CA PHE A 200 -8.26 10.47 2.82
C PHE A 200 -8.88 10.01 4.15
N ASP A 201 -10.06 9.42 4.12
CA ASP A 201 -10.89 9.10 5.28
C ASP A 201 -10.22 8.20 6.31
N TYR A 202 -9.54 7.13 5.87
CA TYR A 202 -8.79 6.27 6.78
C TYR A 202 -7.70 7.03 7.54
N SER A 203 -7.04 7.96 6.87
CA SER A 203 -6.05 8.83 7.52
C SER A 203 -6.72 9.78 8.49
N LEU A 204 -7.82 10.41 8.11
CA LEU A 204 -8.59 11.33 8.97
C LEU A 204 -9.07 10.63 10.24
N ALA A 205 -9.65 9.44 10.10
CA ALA A 205 -10.09 8.62 11.24
C ALA A 205 -8.92 8.24 12.15
N ALA A 206 -7.77 7.80 11.60
CA ALA A 206 -6.58 7.47 12.37
C ALA A 206 -6.02 8.68 13.14
N LEU A 207 -6.14 9.88 12.57
CA LEU A 207 -5.71 11.13 13.16
C LEU A 207 -6.69 11.67 14.22
N GLY A 208 -7.97 11.26 14.21
CA GLY A 208 -9.00 11.71 15.13
C GLY A 208 -9.90 12.83 14.59
N TYR A 209 -9.88 13.05 13.29
CA TYR A 209 -10.83 13.92 12.59
C TYR A 209 -12.14 13.18 12.25
N GLN A 210 -13.21 13.94 12.08
CA GLN A 210 -14.55 13.47 11.75
C GLN A 210 -15.01 14.10 10.45
N VAL A 211 -15.26 13.26 9.43
CA VAL A 211 -15.85 13.69 8.16
C VAL A 211 -17.35 13.97 8.39
N VAL A 212 -17.84 15.11 7.88
CA VAL A 212 -19.22 15.56 8.13
C VAL A 212 -20.12 15.53 6.89
N ASP A 213 -19.58 15.12 5.74
CA ASP A 213 -20.25 15.18 4.43
C ASP A 213 -20.27 13.84 3.68
N GLN A 214 -20.41 12.74 4.40
CA GLN A 214 -20.34 11.36 3.88
C GLN A 214 -21.27 11.09 2.68
N HIS A 215 -22.43 11.71 2.60
CA HIS A 215 -23.32 11.56 1.45
C HIS A 215 -22.78 12.30 0.22
N PHE A 216 -22.20 13.49 0.45
CA PHE A 216 -21.60 14.28 -0.61
C PHE A 216 -20.39 13.58 -1.22
N GLU A 217 -19.42 13.19 -0.40
CA GLU A 217 -18.20 12.52 -0.85
C GLU A 217 -18.48 11.23 -1.64
N LYS A 218 -19.46 10.44 -1.14
CA LYS A 218 -19.86 9.20 -1.81
C LYS A 218 -20.54 9.45 -3.15
N ALA A 219 -21.32 10.51 -3.28
CA ALA A 219 -21.94 10.86 -4.56
C ALA A 219 -20.87 11.24 -5.60
N ILE A 220 -19.87 12.03 -5.21
CA ILE A 220 -18.76 12.41 -6.09
C ILE A 220 -17.95 11.17 -6.48
N GLU A 221 -17.60 10.31 -5.52
CA GLU A 221 -16.86 9.06 -5.75
C GLU A 221 -17.55 8.15 -6.78
N ASP A 222 -18.87 8.02 -6.67
CA ASP A 222 -19.68 7.21 -7.57
C ASP A 222 -19.92 7.88 -8.94
N GLY A 223 -19.35 9.07 -9.19
CA GLY A 223 -19.59 9.85 -10.42
C GLY A 223 -21.01 10.40 -10.53
N ASN A 224 -21.73 10.52 -9.41
CA ASN A 224 -23.09 11.06 -9.35
C ASN A 224 -23.09 12.53 -8.94
N ASP A 225 -24.10 13.28 -9.38
CA ASP A 225 -24.33 14.64 -8.87
C ASP A 225 -24.78 14.60 -7.41
N PRO A 226 -24.10 15.32 -6.47
CA PRO A 226 -24.54 15.44 -5.09
C PRO A 226 -25.92 16.12 -4.99
N SER A 227 -26.69 15.77 -3.96
CA SER A 227 -27.98 16.42 -3.78
C SER A 227 -27.85 17.92 -3.49
N PRO A 228 -28.84 18.76 -3.89
CA PRO A 228 -28.85 20.18 -3.52
C PRO A 228 -28.79 20.41 -2.01
N HIS A 229 -29.34 19.48 -1.21
CA HIS A 229 -29.29 19.52 0.25
C HIS A 229 -27.86 19.37 0.76
N ASP A 230 -27.14 18.35 0.29
CA ASP A 230 -25.76 18.07 0.71
C ASP A 230 -24.82 19.22 0.31
N ILE A 231 -25.01 19.79 -0.89
CA ILE A 231 -24.25 20.97 -1.34
C ILE A 231 -24.54 22.17 -0.41
N GLN A 232 -25.80 22.45 -0.07
CA GLN A 232 -26.18 23.56 0.81
C GLN A 232 -25.64 23.36 2.23
N GLN A 233 -25.72 22.15 2.76
CA GLN A 233 -25.16 21.80 4.06
C GLN A 233 -23.66 22.07 4.09
N LEU A 234 -22.93 21.59 3.08
CA LEU A 234 -21.48 21.75 2.99
C LEU A 234 -21.08 23.23 2.82
N GLN A 235 -21.84 24.00 2.02
CA GLN A 235 -21.66 25.45 1.94
C GLN A 235 -21.88 26.15 3.27
N SER A 236 -22.85 25.68 4.09
CA SER A 236 -23.14 26.25 5.40
C SER A 236 -21.99 26.00 6.39
N VAL A 237 -21.51 24.76 6.51
CA VAL A 237 -20.42 24.43 7.44
C VAL A 237 -19.11 25.16 7.09
N ILE A 238 -18.87 25.41 5.78
CA ILE A 238 -17.73 26.21 5.31
C ILE A 238 -17.90 27.68 5.74
N LYS A 239 -19.06 28.29 5.47
CA LYS A 239 -19.34 29.71 5.77
C LYS A 239 -19.33 29.99 7.28
N ASN A 240 -19.78 29.04 8.08
CA ASN A 240 -19.89 29.17 9.53
C ASN A 240 -18.60 28.75 10.26
N HIS A 241 -17.53 28.34 9.54
CA HIS A 241 -16.28 27.84 10.13
C HIS A 241 -16.49 26.63 11.07
N GLU A 242 -17.41 25.74 10.72
CA GLU A 242 -17.72 24.53 11.52
C GLU A 242 -16.77 23.35 11.20
N ILE A 243 -15.89 23.52 10.22
CA ILE A 243 -14.86 22.54 9.84
C ILE A 243 -13.46 23.14 9.99
N ALA A 244 -12.50 22.31 10.39
CA ALA A 244 -11.11 22.70 10.55
C ALA A 244 -10.41 22.97 9.20
N PHE A 245 -10.74 22.15 8.19
CA PHE A 245 -10.25 22.28 6.82
C PHE A 245 -11.13 21.48 5.86
N PHE A 246 -10.99 21.77 4.55
CA PHE A 246 -11.57 20.99 3.46
C PHE A 246 -10.47 20.15 2.81
N VAL A 247 -10.74 18.87 2.50
CA VAL A 247 -9.81 17.99 1.76
C VAL A 247 -10.22 17.93 0.29
N GLU A 248 -9.29 18.27 -0.59
CA GLU A 248 -9.47 18.25 -2.05
C GLU A 248 -8.66 17.11 -2.66
N ASN A 249 -9.31 16.10 -3.30
CA ASN A 249 -8.61 15.25 -4.24
C ASN A 249 -8.22 16.09 -5.46
N SER A 250 -6.91 16.32 -5.64
CA SER A 250 -6.41 17.21 -6.69
C SER A 250 -6.29 16.52 -8.06
N GLN A 251 -6.62 15.24 -8.15
CA GLN A 251 -6.62 14.47 -9.39
C GLN A 251 -7.99 14.43 -10.06
N THR A 252 -9.05 14.71 -9.31
CA THR A 252 -10.42 14.81 -9.83
C THR A 252 -10.77 16.24 -10.19
N SER A 253 -11.49 16.43 -11.28
CA SER A 253 -11.99 17.73 -11.74
C SER A 253 -13.50 17.72 -11.82
N ASP A 254 -14.15 18.15 -10.72
CA ASP A 254 -15.60 18.35 -10.66
C ASP A 254 -15.95 19.84 -10.45
N HIS A 255 -17.02 20.32 -11.08
CA HIS A 255 -17.40 21.74 -11.03
C HIS A 255 -18.00 22.15 -9.67
N VAL A 256 -18.71 21.23 -9.00
CA VAL A 256 -19.29 21.46 -7.65
C VAL A 256 -18.15 21.52 -6.64
N VAL A 257 -17.23 20.54 -6.69
CA VAL A 257 -16.03 20.50 -5.84
C VAL A 257 -15.20 21.78 -6.03
N ASN A 258 -14.93 22.18 -7.26
CA ASN A 258 -14.20 23.42 -7.56
C ASN A 258 -14.90 24.67 -6.98
N GLY A 259 -16.25 24.69 -6.97
CA GLY A 259 -17.06 25.73 -6.34
C GLY A 259 -16.87 25.77 -4.82
N LEU A 260 -16.89 24.62 -4.18
CA LEU A 260 -16.70 24.48 -2.72
C LEU A 260 -15.27 24.83 -2.28
N VAL A 261 -14.26 24.42 -3.04
CA VAL A 261 -12.85 24.81 -2.81
C VAL A 261 -12.68 26.34 -2.89
N LYS A 262 -13.30 26.99 -3.89
CA LYS A 262 -13.30 28.48 -3.98
C LYS A 262 -14.00 29.10 -2.79
N LEU A 263 -15.12 28.52 -2.34
CA LEU A 263 -15.88 28.99 -1.19
C LEU A 263 -15.05 28.84 0.10
N ALA A 264 -14.39 27.71 0.31
CA ALA A 264 -13.50 27.46 1.46
C ALA A 264 -12.39 28.52 1.52
N ARG A 265 -11.69 28.75 0.42
CA ARG A 265 -10.62 29.78 0.33
C ARG A 265 -11.15 31.19 0.59
N LYS A 266 -12.33 31.54 0.03
CA LYS A 266 -12.97 32.85 0.26
C LYS A 266 -13.32 33.07 1.74
N ASN A 267 -13.69 32.03 2.45
CA ASN A 267 -14.02 32.07 3.87
C ASN A 267 -12.83 31.74 4.79
N HIS A 268 -11.60 31.71 4.25
CA HIS A 268 -10.38 31.41 5.01
C HIS A 268 -10.36 30.04 5.68
N VAL A 269 -11.17 29.08 5.21
CA VAL A 269 -11.09 27.67 5.60
C VAL A 269 -9.92 27.06 4.81
N PRO A 270 -8.93 26.44 5.51
CA PRO A 270 -7.80 25.82 4.85
C PRO A 270 -8.23 24.69 3.90
N VAL A 271 -7.48 24.48 2.82
CA VAL A 271 -7.71 23.39 1.87
C VAL A 271 -6.48 22.50 1.84
N LEU A 272 -6.66 21.25 2.31
CA LEU A 272 -5.65 20.21 2.20
C LEU A 272 -5.79 19.51 0.84
N LYS A 273 -4.73 19.57 0.03
CA LYS A 273 -4.69 18.82 -1.22
C LYS A 273 -4.10 17.44 -1.00
N VAL A 274 -4.84 16.44 -1.44
CA VAL A 274 -4.39 15.05 -1.48
C VAL A 274 -4.46 14.52 -2.92
N THR A 275 -3.91 13.34 -3.16
CA THR A 275 -3.99 12.65 -4.44
C THR A 275 -4.37 11.20 -4.21
N GLU A 276 -5.31 10.68 -4.95
CA GLU A 276 -5.77 9.30 -4.86
C GLU A 276 -4.68 8.30 -5.26
N THR A 277 -4.03 8.54 -6.40
CA THR A 277 -2.93 7.73 -6.90
C THR A 277 -1.59 8.41 -6.65
N LYS A 278 -0.52 7.60 -6.52
CA LYS A 278 0.83 8.12 -6.29
C LYS A 278 1.29 8.96 -7.47
N PRO A 279 1.54 10.27 -7.28
CA PRO A 279 1.94 11.17 -8.36
C PRO A 279 3.34 10.83 -8.89
N ASN A 280 3.58 11.09 -10.17
CA ASN A 280 4.83 10.72 -10.87
C ASN A 280 6.09 11.40 -10.29
N ASN A 281 5.94 12.55 -9.62
CA ASN A 281 7.02 13.28 -8.98
C ASN A 281 7.39 12.75 -7.58
N ALA A 282 6.57 11.90 -6.98
CA ALA A 282 6.90 11.24 -5.72
C ALA A 282 7.76 9.99 -5.98
N LYS A 283 8.94 9.93 -5.34
CA LYS A 283 9.91 8.84 -5.55
C LYS A 283 9.37 7.49 -5.09
N ASN A 284 8.61 7.50 -4.01
CA ASN A 284 8.09 6.30 -3.35
C ASN A 284 6.83 6.62 -2.53
N TYR A 285 6.18 5.57 -2.03
CA TYR A 285 5.00 5.67 -1.19
C TYR A 285 5.24 6.54 0.07
N GLN A 286 6.38 6.39 0.73
CA GLN A 286 6.70 7.14 1.96
C GLN A 286 6.77 8.64 1.70
N GLU A 287 7.45 9.05 0.63
CA GLU A 287 7.57 10.47 0.25
C GLU A 287 6.21 11.05 -0.10
N TRP A 288 5.40 10.31 -0.86
CA TRP A 288 4.04 10.69 -1.21
C TRP A 288 3.19 10.96 0.03
N MET A 289 3.07 9.96 0.91
CA MET A 289 2.28 10.09 2.14
C MET A 289 2.82 11.19 3.07
N LEU A 290 4.14 11.23 3.30
CA LEU A 290 4.75 12.25 4.14
C LEU A 290 4.48 13.67 3.65
N SER A 291 4.47 13.90 2.34
CA SER A 291 4.20 15.23 1.80
C SER A 291 2.79 15.71 2.17
N GLN A 292 1.79 14.82 2.11
CA GLN A 292 0.40 15.14 2.44
C GLN A 292 0.22 15.34 3.96
N TYR A 293 0.78 14.47 4.79
CA TYR A 293 0.74 14.64 6.24
C TYR A 293 1.46 15.92 6.71
N ARG A 294 2.60 16.26 6.10
CA ARG A 294 3.30 17.52 6.41
C ARG A 294 2.49 18.75 6.00
N ASN A 295 1.76 18.69 4.90
CA ASN A 295 0.84 19.77 4.52
C ASN A 295 -0.28 19.92 5.55
N LEU A 296 -0.84 18.82 6.05
CA LEU A 296 -1.82 18.87 7.15
C LEU A 296 -1.19 19.43 8.44
N SER A 297 0.04 19.04 8.78
CA SER A 297 0.75 19.58 9.95
C SER A 297 0.94 21.11 9.85
N ARG A 298 1.21 21.64 8.65
CA ARG A 298 1.30 23.10 8.42
C ARG A 298 -0.07 23.80 8.61
N ILE A 299 -1.14 23.20 8.09
CA ILE A 299 -2.51 23.71 8.33
C ILE A 299 -2.79 23.81 9.82
N GLN A 300 -2.44 22.79 10.63
CA GLN A 300 -2.60 22.83 12.09
C GLN A 300 -1.78 23.96 12.74
N GLN A 301 -0.66 24.38 12.16
CA GLN A 301 0.19 25.48 12.62
C GLN A 301 -0.28 26.85 12.13
N GLY A 302 -1.35 26.91 11.36
CA GLY A 302 -1.88 28.16 10.78
C GLY A 302 -1.06 28.67 9.59
N GLU A 303 -0.15 27.86 9.04
CA GLU A 303 0.56 28.17 7.80
C GLU A 303 -0.38 28.01 6.60
N LYS A 304 -0.41 29.02 5.71
CA LYS A 304 -1.28 29.05 4.53
C LYS A 304 -0.58 28.51 3.29
#